data_f5aab1e5dbdc71792642caac60191bcd
#
_entry.id   f5aab1e5dbdc71792642caac60191bcd
#
_cell.length_a   1.000
_cell.length_b   1.000
_cell.length_c   1.000
_cell.angle_alpha   90.00
_cell.angle_beta   90.00
_cell.angle_gamma   90.00
#
_symmetry.space_group_name_H-M   'P 1'
#
loop_
_entity.id
_entity.type
_entity.pdbx_description
1 polymer ?
#
loop_
_entity_poly.entity_id
_entity_poly.type
_entity_poly.pdbx_seq_one_letter_code
_entity_poly.pdbx_strand_id
1 'polypeptide(L)'
;VPSISDGYLDGNLEVMRNVDLDKAKAILTANFRPARRTSVNTFLIHSKGRIAIIDTGSGNYLQPTAGFVQHNLAAAGIDPKSIDTVLLTHMHPDHSAGLADMSNGQLLFPNAELVMHENELAHWFDDGAMAKVDERSAKLYFLSGR
;
A
#
# COMPACT_ATOMS: atom_id res chain seq x y z
N VAL A 1 4.25 19.16 -1.17
CA VAL A 1 4.12 17.71 -0.83
C VAL A 1 4.33 16.92 -2.12
N PRO A 2 5.52 16.42 -2.40
CA PRO A 2 5.75 15.57 -3.55
C PRO A 2 5.14 14.19 -3.34
N SER A 3 4.69 13.56 -4.44
CA SER A 3 4.29 12.16 -4.46
C SER A 3 5.44 11.28 -4.95
N ILE A 4 5.56 10.10 -4.35
CA ILE A 4 6.47 9.03 -4.79
C ILE A 4 5.57 7.90 -5.29
N SER A 5 5.74 7.52 -6.54
CA SER A 5 4.97 6.41 -7.11
C SER A 5 5.45 5.09 -6.57
N ASP A 6 4.52 4.23 -6.19
CA ASP A 6 4.78 2.81 -5.92
C ASP A 6 4.59 1.94 -7.18
N GLY A 7 4.00 2.51 -8.21
CA GLY A 7 3.61 1.80 -9.42
C GLY A 7 2.10 1.68 -9.54
N TYR A 8 1.62 0.53 -9.98
CA TYR A 8 0.19 0.31 -10.18
C TYR A 8 -0.23 -1.14 -9.92
N LEU A 9 -1.52 -1.29 -9.64
CA LEU A 9 -2.18 -2.60 -9.49
C LEU A 9 -3.26 -2.74 -10.56
N ASP A 10 -3.26 -3.87 -11.26
CA ASP A 10 -4.33 -4.25 -12.16
C ASP A 10 -5.32 -5.14 -11.40
N GLY A 11 -6.52 -4.62 -11.19
CA GLY A 11 -7.56 -5.25 -10.40
C GLY A 11 -8.70 -5.85 -11.22
N ASN A 12 -9.40 -6.84 -10.65
CA ASN A 12 -10.60 -7.41 -11.20
C ASN A 12 -11.77 -6.41 -11.07
N LEU A 13 -12.64 -6.38 -12.08
CA LEU A 13 -13.88 -5.59 -12.04
C LEU A 13 -14.91 -6.13 -11.04
N GLU A 14 -14.86 -7.42 -10.73
CA GLU A 14 -15.80 -8.07 -9.79
C GLU A 14 -15.75 -7.51 -8.36
N VAL A 15 -14.69 -6.80 -7.99
CA VAL A 15 -14.60 -6.11 -6.70
C VAL A 15 -15.47 -4.84 -6.64
N MET A 16 -15.94 -4.36 -7.79
CA MET A 16 -16.78 -3.17 -7.86
C MET A 16 -18.21 -3.53 -7.48
N ARG A 17 -18.80 -2.79 -6.55
CA ARG A 17 -20.19 -2.97 -6.12
C ARG A 17 -21.09 -1.97 -6.82
N ASN A 18 -22.33 -2.37 -7.08
CA ASN A 18 -23.37 -1.52 -7.71
C ASN A 18 -22.96 -1.00 -9.09
N VAL A 19 -22.22 -1.79 -9.85
CA VAL A 19 -21.78 -1.48 -11.21
C VAL A 19 -22.21 -2.57 -12.16
N ASP A 20 -22.70 -2.17 -13.33
CA ASP A 20 -22.89 -3.08 -14.46
C ASP A 20 -21.51 -3.47 -15.01
N LEU A 21 -21.10 -4.72 -14.79
CA LEU A 21 -19.78 -5.21 -15.15
C LEU A 21 -19.56 -5.24 -16.66
N ASP A 22 -20.57 -5.53 -17.45
CA ASP A 22 -20.45 -5.55 -18.91
C ASP A 22 -20.24 -4.15 -19.46
N LYS A 23 -20.97 -3.17 -18.91
CA LYS A 23 -20.77 -1.76 -19.24
C LYS A 23 -19.39 -1.27 -18.80
N ALA A 24 -18.94 -1.63 -17.61
CA ALA A 24 -17.60 -1.27 -17.12
C ALA A 24 -16.50 -1.85 -18.00
N LYS A 25 -16.64 -3.13 -18.40
CA LYS A 25 -15.72 -3.81 -19.33
C LYS A 25 -15.72 -3.14 -20.71
N ALA A 26 -16.88 -2.77 -21.23
CA ALA A 26 -16.99 -2.06 -22.51
C ALA A 26 -16.28 -0.70 -22.46
N ILE A 27 -16.42 0.05 -21.35
CA ILE A 27 -15.72 1.33 -21.14
C ILE A 27 -14.20 1.13 -21.11
N LEU A 28 -13.69 0.14 -20.39
CA LEU A 28 -12.26 -0.17 -20.36
C LEU A 28 -11.73 -0.49 -21.76
N THR A 29 -12.44 -1.37 -22.48
CA THR A 29 -12.07 -1.77 -23.86
C THR A 29 -12.05 -0.57 -24.80
N ALA A 30 -13.08 0.29 -24.76
CA ALA A 30 -13.16 1.49 -25.60
C ALA A 30 -12.05 2.50 -25.31
N ASN A 31 -11.45 2.45 -24.10
CA ASN A 31 -10.34 3.30 -23.70
C ASN A 31 -8.97 2.59 -23.74
N PHE A 32 -8.87 1.44 -24.40
CA PHE A 32 -7.64 0.65 -24.52
C PHE A 32 -7.01 0.30 -23.17
N ARG A 33 -7.85 0.06 -22.14
CA ARG A 33 -7.40 -0.34 -20.80
C ARG A 33 -7.57 -1.86 -20.63
N PRO A 34 -6.50 -2.62 -20.36
CA PRO A 34 -6.58 -4.08 -20.24
C PRO A 34 -7.26 -4.54 -18.95
N ALA A 35 -7.24 -3.67 -17.94
CA ALA A 35 -7.79 -3.95 -16.61
C ALA A 35 -8.20 -2.66 -15.88
N ARG A 36 -8.83 -2.81 -14.71
CA ARG A 36 -9.02 -1.71 -13.76
C ARG A 36 -7.68 -1.37 -13.12
N ARG A 37 -6.95 -0.46 -13.73
CA ARG A 37 -5.64 -0.02 -13.25
C ARG A 37 -5.77 1.08 -12.21
N THR A 38 -5.15 0.86 -11.05
CA THR A 38 -5.09 1.83 -9.96
C THR A 38 -3.63 2.16 -9.69
N SER A 39 -3.25 3.43 -9.75
CA SER A 39 -1.92 3.87 -9.31
C SER A 39 -1.83 3.84 -7.79
N VAL A 40 -0.70 3.38 -7.29
CA VAL A 40 -0.36 3.41 -5.86
C VAL A 40 0.70 4.48 -5.66
N ASN A 41 0.46 5.38 -4.71
CA ASN A 41 1.34 6.51 -4.47
C ASN A 41 1.49 6.75 -2.97
N THR A 42 2.68 7.17 -2.57
CA THR A 42 2.97 7.68 -1.25
C THR A 42 3.26 9.18 -1.33
N PHE A 43 3.19 9.88 -0.21
CA PHE A 43 3.41 11.32 -0.18
C PHE A 43 4.44 11.68 0.88
N LEU A 44 5.34 12.61 0.54
CA LEU A 44 6.34 13.11 1.46
C LEU A 44 5.93 14.47 2.00
N ILE A 45 6.05 14.64 3.31
CA ILE A 45 5.92 15.92 3.99
C ILE A 45 7.28 16.29 4.58
N HIS A 46 7.82 17.40 4.13
CA HIS A 46 9.04 17.95 4.68
C HIS A 46 8.69 19.24 5.46
N SER A 47 8.93 19.24 6.73
CA SER A 47 8.60 20.38 7.61
C SER A 47 9.61 20.50 8.75
N LYS A 48 10.16 21.68 8.93
CA LYS A 48 11.08 22.04 10.04
C LYS A 48 12.24 21.05 10.20
N GLY A 49 12.82 20.58 9.09
CA GLY A 49 13.93 19.64 9.09
C GLY A 49 13.57 18.18 9.37
N ARG A 50 12.28 17.85 9.50
CA ARG A 50 11.74 16.48 9.63
C ARG A 50 11.07 16.03 8.34
N ILE A 51 11.11 14.74 8.08
CA ILE A 51 10.49 14.11 6.92
C ILE A 51 9.48 13.07 7.40
N ALA A 52 8.24 13.22 6.97
CA ALA A 52 7.21 12.19 7.12
C ALA A 52 6.84 11.62 5.76
N ILE A 53 6.57 10.32 5.71
CA ILE A 53 5.97 9.64 4.56
C ILE A 53 4.55 9.19 4.92
N ILE A 54 3.61 9.42 4.01
CA ILE A 54 2.23 8.94 4.13
C ILE A 54 2.09 7.73 3.25
N ASP A 55 1.79 6.59 3.86
CA ASP A 55 1.80 5.25 3.31
C ASP A 55 3.18 4.81 2.79
N THR A 56 3.38 3.52 2.62
CA THR A 56 4.67 2.94 2.27
C THR A 56 4.65 2.12 0.99
N GLY A 57 3.48 2.03 0.34
CA GLY A 57 3.29 1.21 -0.85
C GLY A 57 3.24 -0.28 -0.56
N SER A 58 3.38 -1.05 -1.61
CA SER A 58 3.15 -2.51 -1.64
C SER A 58 4.40 -3.32 -1.25
N GLY A 59 5.56 -2.70 -1.13
CA GLY A 59 6.81 -3.44 -0.92
C GLY A 59 7.00 -4.54 -1.96
N ASN A 60 7.47 -5.71 -1.50
CA ASN A 60 7.61 -6.91 -2.34
C ASN A 60 6.43 -7.90 -2.17
N TYR A 61 5.26 -7.44 -1.73
CA TYR A 61 4.15 -8.31 -1.34
C TYR A 61 3.09 -8.51 -2.43
N LEU A 62 2.78 -7.48 -3.23
CA LEU A 62 1.71 -7.52 -4.21
C LEU A 62 2.23 -7.84 -5.64
N GLN A 63 1.68 -7.19 -6.64
CA GLN A 63 2.02 -7.42 -8.05
C GLN A 63 3.40 -6.82 -8.38
N PRO A 64 4.14 -7.41 -9.34
CA PRO A 64 5.47 -6.90 -9.74
C PRO A 64 5.42 -5.54 -10.46
N THR A 65 4.23 -5.01 -10.69
CA THR A 65 3.98 -3.66 -11.23
C THR A 65 3.89 -2.59 -10.16
N ALA A 66 4.01 -2.96 -8.88
CA ALA A 66 4.09 -2.08 -7.72
C ALA A 66 5.30 -2.45 -6.86
N GLY A 67 5.54 -1.71 -5.76
CA GLY A 67 6.68 -1.95 -4.87
C GLY A 67 7.90 -1.09 -5.19
N PHE A 68 7.71 0.04 -5.88
CA PHE A 68 8.81 0.91 -6.32
C PHE A 68 9.12 2.06 -5.37
N VAL A 69 8.49 2.16 -4.19
CA VAL A 69 8.71 3.28 -3.26
C VAL A 69 10.19 3.43 -2.91
N GLN A 70 10.87 2.35 -2.50
CA GLN A 70 12.27 2.40 -2.11
C GLN A 70 13.18 2.83 -3.27
N HIS A 71 12.93 2.28 -4.46
CA HIS A 71 13.65 2.66 -5.68
C HIS A 71 13.46 4.15 -6.01
N ASN A 72 12.22 4.63 -5.93
CA ASN A 72 11.89 6.00 -6.28
C ASN A 72 12.31 7.02 -5.21
N LEU A 73 12.35 6.65 -3.94
CA LEU A 73 13.00 7.44 -2.88
C LEU A 73 14.49 7.62 -3.16
N ALA A 74 15.18 6.54 -3.49
CA ALA A 74 16.60 6.60 -3.83
C ALA A 74 16.86 7.47 -5.08
N ALA A 75 16.03 7.35 -6.12
CA ALA A 75 16.11 8.19 -7.31
C ALA A 75 15.86 9.68 -7.01
N ALA A 76 15.05 9.98 -5.99
CA ALA A 76 14.81 11.34 -5.50
C ALA A 76 15.90 11.84 -4.53
N GLY A 77 16.94 11.03 -4.24
CA GLY A 77 18.00 11.37 -3.31
C GLY A 77 17.58 11.34 -1.83
N ILE A 78 16.52 10.59 -1.50
CA ILE A 78 15.99 10.48 -0.14
C ILE A 78 16.39 9.13 0.43
N ASP A 79 17.19 9.15 1.50
CA ASP A 79 17.50 7.94 2.27
C ASP A 79 16.29 7.58 3.15
N PRO A 80 15.71 6.37 3.05
CA PRO A 80 14.64 5.93 3.92
C PRO A 80 14.96 6.02 5.43
N LYS A 81 16.25 5.93 5.79
CA LYS A 81 16.71 6.12 7.17
C LYS A 81 16.60 7.56 7.68
N SER A 82 16.43 8.53 6.78
CA SER A 82 16.21 9.93 7.12
C SER A 82 14.74 10.28 7.36
N ILE A 83 13.83 9.32 7.17
CA ILE A 83 12.40 9.52 7.42
C ILE A 83 12.14 9.35 8.91
N ASP A 84 11.58 10.39 9.52
CA ASP A 84 11.29 10.46 10.96
C ASP A 84 9.94 9.84 11.33
N THR A 85 8.99 9.83 10.40
CA THR A 85 7.63 9.38 10.66
C THR A 85 7.05 8.68 9.44
N VAL A 86 6.48 7.51 9.64
CA VAL A 86 5.57 6.85 8.70
C VAL A 86 4.15 7.01 9.23
N LEU A 87 3.27 7.65 8.45
CA LEU A 87 1.86 7.77 8.75
C LEU A 87 1.08 6.84 7.81
N LEU A 88 0.41 5.85 8.35
CA LEU A 88 -0.47 4.99 7.56
C LEU A 88 -1.89 5.56 7.55
N THR A 89 -2.44 5.69 6.35
CA THR A 89 -3.86 6.01 6.17
C THR A 89 -4.73 4.86 6.63
N HIS A 90 -4.30 3.63 6.31
CA HIS A 90 -4.89 2.36 6.75
C HIS A 90 -3.93 1.19 6.44
N MET A 91 -4.24 -0.01 6.96
CA MET A 91 -3.33 -1.15 6.89
C MET A 91 -3.59 -2.12 5.72
N HIS A 92 -4.20 -1.70 4.62
CA HIS A 92 -4.19 -2.54 3.42
C HIS A 92 -2.78 -2.69 2.85
N PRO A 93 -2.45 -3.84 2.23
CA PRO A 93 -1.08 -4.14 1.81
C PRO A 93 -0.47 -3.17 0.79
N ASP A 94 -1.27 -2.51 -0.03
CA ASP A 94 -0.82 -1.48 -0.96
C ASP A 94 -0.44 -0.14 -0.27
N HIS A 95 -0.68 -0.04 1.04
CA HIS A 95 -0.33 1.09 1.88
C HIS A 95 0.71 0.75 2.95
N SER A 96 0.68 -0.48 3.48
CA SER A 96 1.46 -0.88 4.65
C SER A 96 2.57 -1.90 4.37
N ALA A 97 2.48 -2.70 3.29
CA ALA A 97 3.45 -3.78 3.08
C ALA A 97 4.88 -3.28 2.78
N GLY A 98 5.04 -2.02 2.38
CA GLY A 98 6.35 -1.39 2.24
C GLY A 98 7.01 -0.97 3.56
N LEU A 99 6.42 -1.26 4.74
CA LEU A 99 7.07 -1.06 6.04
C LEU A 99 8.28 -1.98 6.23
N ALA A 100 8.20 -3.21 5.72
CA ALA A 100 9.25 -4.20 5.83
C ALA A 100 9.43 -4.99 4.53
N ASP A 101 10.61 -5.55 4.34
CA ASP A 101 10.84 -6.56 3.34
C ASP A 101 10.22 -7.88 3.79
N MET A 102 9.17 -8.30 3.11
CA MET A 102 8.38 -9.50 3.45
C MET A 102 9.17 -10.82 3.32
N SER A 103 10.34 -10.80 2.69
CA SER A 103 11.18 -11.99 2.54
C SER A 103 12.07 -12.27 3.77
N ASN A 104 12.41 -11.24 4.54
CA ASN A 104 13.36 -11.34 5.64
C ASN A 104 12.97 -10.54 6.91
N GLY A 105 11.86 -9.78 6.85
CA GLY A 105 11.37 -8.96 7.96
C GLY A 105 12.18 -7.69 8.26
N GLN A 106 13.10 -7.30 7.37
CA GLN A 106 13.90 -6.09 7.57
C GLN A 106 13.03 -4.85 7.43
N LEU A 107 13.06 -3.97 8.44
CA LEU A 107 12.37 -2.69 8.38
C LEU A 107 12.97 -1.79 7.29
N LEU A 108 12.10 -1.25 6.42
CA LEU A 108 12.50 -0.38 5.32
C LEU A 108 12.58 1.10 5.73
N PHE A 109 11.99 1.46 6.89
CA PHE A 109 12.07 2.78 7.51
C PHE A 109 12.51 2.65 8.97
N PRO A 110 13.77 2.21 9.24
CA PRO A 110 14.17 1.70 10.55
C PRO A 110 14.23 2.76 11.66
N ASN A 111 14.28 4.05 11.31
CA ASN A 111 14.35 5.15 12.25
C ASN A 111 13.02 5.89 12.43
N ALA A 112 11.99 5.50 11.67
CA ALA A 112 10.72 6.21 11.67
C ALA A 112 9.82 5.75 12.82
N GLU A 113 9.14 6.70 13.44
CA GLU A 113 7.96 6.45 14.27
C GLU A 113 6.77 6.06 13.37
N LEU A 114 6.12 4.95 13.70
CA LEU A 114 4.92 4.51 12.98
C LEU A 114 3.67 5.11 13.64
N VAL A 115 2.89 5.83 12.85
CA VAL A 115 1.65 6.49 13.28
C VAL A 115 0.49 5.96 12.45
N MET A 116 -0.55 5.49 13.11
CA MET A 116 -1.79 5.03 12.48
C MET A 116 -2.96 5.22 13.44
N HIS A 117 -4.19 5.09 12.94
CA HIS A 117 -5.37 5.14 13.78
C HIS A 117 -5.50 3.86 14.61
N GLU A 118 -5.90 3.98 15.87
CA GLU A 118 -6.04 2.85 16.79
C GLU A 118 -7.00 1.75 16.28
N ASN A 119 -8.03 2.12 15.53
CA ASN A 119 -8.98 1.18 14.94
C ASN A 119 -8.32 0.28 13.88
N GLU A 120 -7.29 0.74 13.18
CA GLU A 120 -6.54 -0.09 12.24
C GLU A 120 -5.83 -1.21 12.99
N LEU A 121 -5.10 -0.86 14.05
CA LEU A 121 -4.44 -1.85 14.90
C LEU A 121 -5.44 -2.83 15.52
N ALA A 122 -6.53 -2.32 16.09
CA ALA A 122 -7.55 -3.15 16.72
C ALA A 122 -8.21 -4.13 15.74
N HIS A 123 -8.50 -3.68 14.51
CA HIS A 123 -9.16 -4.52 13.50
C HIS A 123 -8.22 -5.58 12.92
N TRP A 124 -7.03 -5.18 12.46
CA TRP A 124 -6.14 -6.11 11.74
C TRP A 124 -5.42 -7.10 12.64
N PHE A 125 -5.40 -6.86 13.96
CA PHE A 125 -4.88 -7.79 14.97
C PHE A 125 -5.98 -8.55 15.72
N ASP A 126 -7.26 -8.41 15.34
CA ASP A 126 -8.37 -9.18 15.89
C ASP A 126 -8.50 -10.55 15.20
N ASP A 127 -8.16 -11.61 15.91
CA ASP A 127 -8.29 -12.99 15.42
C ASP A 127 -9.76 -13.37 15.16
N GLY A 128 -10.69 -12.78 15.90
CA GLY A 128 -12.13 -12.98 15.70
C GLY A 128 -12.64 -12.35 14.41
N ALA A 129 -12.08 -11.21 14.02
CA ALA A 129 -12.35 -10.57 12.73
C ALA A 129 -11.72 -11.39 11.59
N MET A 130 -10.47 -11.82 11.74
CA MET A 130 -9.78 -12.66 10.76
C MET A 130 -10.50 -13.98 10.50
N ALA A 131 -11.04 -14.62 11.54
CA ALA A 131 -11.77 -15.89 11.42
C ALA A 131 -13.10 -15.79 10.63
N LYS A 132 -13.61 -14.59 10.39
CA LYS A 132 -14.87 -14.34 9.66
C LYS A 132 -14.70 -14.14 8.15
N VAL A 133 -13.47 -14.02 7.68
CA VAL A 133 -13.16 -13.85 6.25
C VAL A 133 -12.66 -15.16 5.64
N ASP A 134 -12.68 -15.25 4.32
CA ASP A 134 -12.10 -16.39 3.60
C ASP A 134 -10.58 -16.44 3.75
N GLU A 135 -9.98 -17.61 3.50
CA GLU A 135 -8.54 -17.86 3.65
C GLU A 135 -7.68 -16.89 2.83
N ARG A 136 -8.12 -16.57 1.60
CA ARG A 136 -7.42 -15.62 0.74
C ARG A 136 -7.40 -14.22 1.35
N SER A 137 -8.54 -13.77 1.85
CA SER A 137 -8.66 -12.45 2.50
C SER A 137 -7.88 -12.40 3.81
N ALA A 138 -7.91 -13.47 4.61
CA ALA A 138 -7.10 -13.59 5.82
C ALA A 138 -5.61 -13.46 5.50
N LYS A 139 -5.13 -14.21 4.51
CA LYS A 139 -3.73 -14.17 4.08
C LYS A 139 -3.35 -12.81 3.50
N LEU A 140 -4.18 -12.25 2.62
CA LEU A 140 -3.86 -11.03 1.89
C LEU A 140 -3.84 -9.79 2.80
N TYR A 141 -4.78 -9.69 3.73
CA TYR A 141 -5.00 -8.46 4.49
C TYR A 141 -4.58 -8.57 5.94
N PHE A 142 -4.93 -9.65 6.65
CA PHE A 142 -4.62 -9.77 8.07
C PHE A 142 -3.18 -10.21 8.36
N LEU A 143 -2.66 -11.15 7.57
CA LEU A 143 -1.30 -11.66 7.80
C LEU A 143 -0.20 -10.80 7.19
N SER A 144 -0.52 -9.91 6.25
CA SER A 144 0.46 -8.99 5.67
C SER A 144 0.90 -7.88 6.62
N GLY A 145 0.11 -7.57 7.65
CA GLY A 145 0.40 -6.51 8.62
C GLY A 145 0.89 -7.03 9.98
N ARG A 146 1.01 -8.36 10.16
CA ARG A 146 1.46 -9.03 11.37
C ARG A 146 2.87 -9.55 11.18
#